data_eb24f4c4f1c52acf913839583245e9bd
#
_entry.id   eb24f4c4f1c52acf913839583245e9bd
#
_cell.length_a   1.000
_cell.length_b   1.000
_cell.length_c   1.000
_cell.angle_alpha   90.00
_cell.angle_beta   90.00
_cell.angle_gamma   90.00
#
_symmetry.space_group_name_H-M   'P 1'
#
loop_
_entity.id
_entity.type
_entity.pdbx_description
1 polymer ?
#
loop_
_entity_poly.entity_id
_entity_poly.type
_entity_poly.pdbx_seq_one_letter_code
_entity_poly.pdbx_strand_id
1 'polypeptide(L)'
;MAFLGATVVVQAQNLNGTVSPSFYGSPLALQTINTGFGNAAGGNDSAGGSELDAAYGKISGGNLYLFLAGNVENNGNHLNVFIAGGAAGGQNVLSAAATGTMQAMNGSVFSPGFNATFAYDVNDYSGTLYSEEYNLIGGTGGYVGSLGNSGTGIYAGIDGTGQSTAGTIGVYLNNNNASTMGAAGAAYSGGASVTTGYELVIPLSSIGYGGGNIMVLADVNGGGDGYLANQFLPGLAVGTGNVGGGGPYTGGSGSQFNFANTPGEYFTVSAVPEPASMAMLGFAGLTALLAIRRRK
;
A
#
# COMPACT_ATOMS: atom_id res chain seq x y z
N MET A 1 -25.92 -29.62 -27.15
CA MET A 1 -25.57 -29.19 -25.81
C MET A 1 -24.99 -27.80 -25.89
N ALA A 2 -25.74 -26.77 -25.51
CA ALA A 2 -25.26 -25.40 -25.52
C ALA A 2 -24.47 -25.16 -24.21
N PHE A 3 -23.20 -24.81 -24.32
CA PHE A 3 -22.40 -24.37 -23.18
C PHE A 3 -22.74 -22.89 -22.91
N LEU A 4 -23.43 -22.62 -21.82
CA LEU A 4 -23.47 -21.26 -21.27
C LEU A 4 -22.06 -20.97 -20.72
N GLY A 5 -21.29 -20.18 -21.45
CA GLY A 5 -20.08 -19.56 -20.92
C GLY A 5 -20.50 -18.53 -19.90
N ALA A 6 -20.21 -18.76 -18.62
CA ALA A 6 -20.31 -17.72 -17.62
C ALA A 6 -19.24 -16.66 -17.93
N THR A 7 -19.65 -15.50 -18.41
CA THR A 7 -18.79 -14.33 -18.49
C THR A 7 -18.55 -13.84 -17.05
N VAL A 8 -17.33 -14.02 -16.56
CA VAL A 8 -16.93 -13.40 -15.31
C VAL A 8 -16.69 -11.93 -15.63
N VAL A 9 -17.57 -11.07 -15.17
CA VAL A 9 -17.36 -9.64 -15.20
C VAL A 9 -16.29 -9.32 -14.15
N VAL A 10 -15.09 -9.00 -14.60
CA VAL A 10 -14.05 -8.43 -13.73
C VAL A 10 -14.54 -7.02 -13.37
N GLN A 11 -15.01 -6.87 -12.15
CA GLN A 11 -15.49 -5.58 -11.66
C GLN A 11 -14.27 -4.72 -11.31
N ALA A 12 -14.04 -3.67 -12.06
CA ALA A 12 -13.09 -2.64 -11.66
C ALA A 12 -13.65 -1.92 -10.43
N GLN A 13 -12.81 -1.69 -9.43
CA GLN A 13 -13.16 -0.90 -8.26
C GLN A 13 -13.04 0.58 -8.63
N ASN A 14 -14.07 1.35 -8.37
CA ASN A 14 -13.99 2.80 -8.43
C ASN A 14 -13.38 3.31 -7.12
N LEU A 15 -12.30 4.08 -7.23
CA LEU A 15 -11.65 4.67 -6.06
C LEU A 15 -12.56 5.74 -5.46
N ASN A 16 -12.81 5.65 -4.16
CA ASN A 16 -13.60 6.62 -3.42
C ASN A 16 -13.12 6.83 -1.99
N GLY A 17 -11.98 6.23 -1.63
CA GLY A 17 -11.40 6.32 -0.30
C GLY A 17 -12.24 5.72 0.81
N THR A 18 -13.18 4.82 0.46
CA THR A 18 -14.01 4.10 1.42
C THR A 18 -13.93 2.60 1.14
N VAL A 19 -13.62 1.81 2.17
CA VAL A 19 -13.50 0.37 1.99
C VAL A 19 -14.80 -0.24 1.47
N SER A 20 -14.68 -1.05 0.43
CA SER A 20 -15.77 -1.87 -0.10
C SER A 20 -15.59 -3.32 0.38
N PRO A 21 -16.31 -3.77 1.45
CA PRO A 21 -16.14 -5.13 1.97
C PRO A 21 -16.48 -6.22 0.94
N SER A 22 -17.41 -5.92 0.01
CA SER A 22 -17.76 -6.86 -1.06
C SER A 22 -16.63 -7.02 -2.09
N PHE A 23 -15.76 -6.03 -2.23
CA PHE A 23 -14.61 -6.07 -3.12
C PHE A 23 -13.36 -6.60 -2.41
N TYR A 24 -12.99 -6.02 -1.27
CA TYR A 24 -11.74 -6.33 -0.57
C TYR A 24 -11.83 -7.54 0.37
N GLY A 25 -13.00 -7.82 0.94
CA GLY A 25 -13.15 -8.81 2.01
C GLY A 25 -12.74 -8.27 3.38
N SER A 26 -12.16 -9.13 4.21
CA SER A 26 -11.65 -8.79 5.53
C SER A 26 -10.29 -8.09 5.45
N PRO A 27 -9.91 -7.30 6.47
CA PRO A 27 -8.58 -6.69 6.52
C PRO A 27 -7.48 -7.76 6.54
N LEU A 28 -6.38 -7.46 5.87
CA LEU A 28 -5.18 -8.30 5.78
C LEU A 28 -4.19 -7.99 6.90
N ALA A 29 -4.23 -6.76 7.42
CA ALA A 29 -3.46 -6.32 8.57
C ALA A 29 -4.25 -5.30 9.38
N LEU A 30 -3.96 -5.23 10.67
CA LEU A 30 -4.55 -4.27 11.60
C LEU A 30 -3.46 -3.54 12.38
N GLN A 31 -3.71 -2.29 12.69
CA GLN A 31 -2.95 -1.54 13.66
C GLN A 31 -3.30 -2.00 15.06
N THR A 32 -2.30 -2.09 15.92
CA THR A 32 -2.42 -2.57 17.30
C THR A 32 -2.03 -1.56 18.35
N ILE A 33 -1.54 -0.39 17.95
CA ILE A 33 -1.09 0.68 18.84
C ILE A 33 -1.53 2.05 18.35
N ASN A 34 -1.75 2.96 19.31
CA ASN A 34 -2.04 4.36 18.99
C ASN A 34 -0.83 5.07 18.40
N THR A 35 -1.09 5.98 17.48
CA THR A 35 -0.07 6.79 16.83
C THR A 35 0.75 7.62 17.84
N GLY A 36 2.02 7.76 17.55
CA GLY A 36 2.91 8.71 18.20
C GLY A 36 2.95 10.08 17.49
N PHE A 37 2.30 10.21 16.34
CA PHE A 37 2.13 11.47 15.65
C PHE A 37 0.81 12.10 16.11
N GLY A 38 0.91 13.18 16.87
CA GLY A 38 -0.24 13.94 17.34
C GLY A 38 -0.83 14.81 16.25
N ASN A 39 -2.03 15.35 16.49
CA ASN A 39 -2.65 16.32 15.59
C ASN A 39 -1.74 17.53 15.39
N ALA A 40 -1.51 17.91 14.15
CA ALA A 40 -0.84 19.14 13.83
C ALA A 40 -1.68 20.36 14.24
N ALA A 41 -1.06 21.33 14.89
CA ALA A 41 -1.73 22.57 15.25
C ALA A 41 -2.13 23.31 13.97
N GLY A 42 -3.43 23.47 13.72
CA GLY A 42 -3.97 24.19 12.56
C GLY A 42 -4.20 23.36 11.31
N GLY A 43 -4.04 22.03 11.37
CA GLY A 43 -4.41 21.14 10.26
C GLY A 43 -5.92 21.06 10.08
N ASN A 44 -6.38 20.94 8.82
CA ASN A 44 -7.80 20.80 8.51
C ASN A 44 -8.31 19.37 8.78
N ASP A 45 -7.42 18.42 9.02
CA ASP A 45 -7.69 16.99 9.18
C ASP A 45 -7.41 16.57 10.62
N SER A 46 -8.05 17.21 11.54
CA SER A 46 -7.69 17.26 12.95
C SER A 46 -8.11 16.05 13.79
N ALA A 47 -8.60 14.99 13.18
CA ALA A 47 -9.07 13.87 13.97
C ALA A 47 -8.05 12.73 13.99
N GLY A 48 -7.43 12.49 15.12
CA GLY A 48 -6.65 11.30 15.38
C GLY A 48 -5.15 11.40 15.10
N GLY A 49 -4.63 12.48 14.50
CA GLY A 49 -3.23 12.58 14.07
C GLY A 49 -2.97 11.77 12.79
N SER A 50 -1.71 11.62 12.41
CA SER A 50 -1.36 10.73 11.30
C SER A 50 -1.28 9.30 11.81
N GLU A 51 -2.16 8.44 11.32
CA GLU A 51 -2.31 7.06 11.76
C GLU A 51 -2.70 6.11 10.62
N LEU A 52 -2.36 4.85 10.78
CA LEU A 52 -2.87 3.73 9.99
C LEU A 52 -3.72 2.85 10.89
N ASP A 53 -4.78 2.27 10.34
CA ASP A 53 -5.76 1.46 11.08
C ASP A 53 -5.85 0.03 10.57
N ALA A 54 -6.05 -0.12 9.27
CA ALA A 54 -6.20 -1.43 8.64
C ALA A 54 -5.72 -1.41 7.19
N ALA A 55 -5.21 -2.53 6.72
CA ALA A 55 -4.88 -2.75 5.32
C ALA A 55 -5.82 -3.77 4.69
N TYR A 56 -6.22 -3.48 3.46
CA TYR A 56 -6.96 -4.38 2.59
C TYR A 56 -6.26 -4.44 1.24
N GLY A 57 -6.40 -5.55 0.53
CA GLY A 57 -5.78 -5.67 -0.78
C GLY A 57 -6.45 -6.73 -1.64
N LYS A 58 -6.41 -6.51 -2.96
CA LYS A 58 -6.91 -7.45 -3.95
C LYS A 58 -6.16 -7.31 -5.26
N ILE A 59 -5.84 -8.44 -5.87
CA ILE A 59 -5.35 -8.50 -7.24
C ILE A 59 -6.55 -8.77 -8.15
N SER A 60 -6.80 -7.88 -9.12
CA SER A 60 -7.91 -8.01 -10.06
C SER A 60 -7.63 -7.22 -11.35
N GLY A 61 -8.01 -7.77 -12.50
CA GLY A 61 -7.96 -7.06 -13.78
C GLY A 61 -6.59 -6.51 -14.17
N GLY A 62 -5.49 -7.16 -13.78
CA GLY A 62 -4.14 -6.69 -14.06
C GLY A 62 -3.63 -5.60 -13.10
N ASN A 63 -4.36 -5.32 -12.03
CA ASN A 63 -4.01 -4.32 -11.02
C ASN A 63 -3.94 -4.93 -9.62
N LEU A 64 -3.10 -4.32 -8.78
CA LEU A 64 -3.15 -4.41 -7.35
C LEU A 64 -4.00 -3.25 -6.83
N TYR A 65 -5.06 -3.56 -6.12
CA TYR A 65 -5.86 -2.61 -5.37
C TYR A 65 -5.45 -2.70 -3.90
N LEU A 66 -5.15 -1.56 -3.29
CA LEU A 66 -4.88 -1.45 -1.86
C LEU A 66 -5.83 -0.43 -1.26
N PHE A 67 -6.30 -0.72 -0.07
CA PHE A 67 -7.00 0.24 0.76
C PHE A 67 -6.34 0.28 2.14
N LEU A 68 -5.79 1.43 2.48
CA LEU A 68 -5.12 1.68 3.76
C LEU A 68 -6.01 2.62 4.56
N ALA A 69 -6.81 2.04 5.46
CA ALA A 69 -7.65 2.79 6.36
C ALA A 69 -6.76 3.60 7.32
N GLY A 70 -7.13 4.84 7.56
CA GLY A 70 -6.38 5.72 8.42
C GLY A 70 -6.52 7.18 8.03
N ASN A 71 -5.66 7.98 8.62
CA ASN A 71 -5.59 9.41 8.41
C ASN A 71 -4.11 9.82 8.30
N VAL A 72 -3.76 10.60 7.27
CA VAL A 72 -2.48 11.27 7.20
C VAL A 72 -2.75 12.76 7.04
N GLU A 73 -2.32 13.54 8.03
CA GLU A 73 -2.65 14.95 8.11
C GLU A 73 -2.00 15.78 6.98
N ASN A 74 -2.64 16.87 6.59
CA ASN A 74 -2.18 17.78 5.51
C ASN A 74 -1.01 18.68 5.91
N ASN A 75 -0.15 18.21 6.76
CA ASN A 75 1.03 18.88 7.30
C ASN A 75 2.35 18.43 6.64
N GLY A 76 2.25 17.59 5.60
CA GLY A 76 3.41 17.04 4.89
C GLY A 76 3.93 15.74 5.46
N ASN A 77 3.17 15.07 6.33
CA ASN A 77 3.46 13.69 6.67
C ASN A 77 3.24 12.80 5.46
N HIS A 78 4.04 11.75 5.37
CA HIS A 78 4.10 10.82 4.24
C HIS A 78 3.44 9.49 4.61
N LEU A 79 2.78 8.89 3.63
CA LEU A 79 2.41 7.48 3.62
C LEU A 79 3.34 6.77 2.64
N ASN A 80 4.16 5.88 3.14
CA ASN A 80 5.05 5.04 2.32
C ASN A 80 4.44 3.66 2.16
N VAL A 81 4.48 3.14 0.95
CA VAL A 81 4.01 1.78 0.60
C VAL A 81 5.12 1.05 -0.14
N PHE A 82 5.67 0.02 0.48
CA PHE A 82 6.67 -0.86 -0.12
C PHE A 82 6.01 -2.13 -0.62
N ILE A 83 6.37 -2.56 -1.82
CA ILE A 83 5.75 -3.71 -2.49
C ILE A 83 6.83 -4.68 -2.95
N ALA A 84 6.71 -5.94 -2.55
CA ALA A 84 7.49 -7.04 -3.08
C ALA A 84 6.61 -7.79 -4.10
N GLY A 85 6.77 -7.46 -5.38
CA GLY A 85 6.00 -8.00 -6.51
C GLY A 85 6.49 -9.37 -7.02
N GLY A 86 7.60 -9.89 -6.47
CA GLY A 86 8.13 -11.22 -6.80
C GLY A 86 9.11 -11.28 -7.96
N ALA A 87 9.38 -10.18 -8.67
CA ALA A 87 10.44 -10.15 -9.67
C ALA A 87 11.82 -10.29 -9.03
N ALA A 88 12.77 -10.87 -9.75
CA ALA A 88 14.16 -10.93 -9.34
C ALA A 88 14.78 -9.53 -9.25
N GLY A 89 15.71 -9.33 -8.31
CA GLY A 89 16.41 -8.05 -8.14
C GLY A 89 15.74 -7.05 -7.22
N GLY A 90 14.67 -7.44 -6.52
CA GLY A 90 14.10 -6.62 -5.43
C GLY A 90 15.07 -6.47 -4.26
N GLN A 91 14.89 -5.43 -3.46
CA GLN A 91 15.79 -5.01 -2.39
C GLN A 91 15.29 -5.45 -1.02
N ASN A 92 16.11 -6.13 -0.23
CA ASN A 92 15.84 -6.37 1.20
C ASN A 92 16.40 -5.22 2.06
N VAL A 93 17.41 -4.51 1.58
CA VAL A 93 17.91 -3.27 2.18
C VAL A 93 17.60 -2.15 1.21
N LEU A 94 16.84 -1.16 1.67
CA LEU A 94 16.38 -0.06 0.82
C LEU A 94 17.54 0.80 0.32
N SER A 95 17.58 0.99 -0.98
CA SER A 95 18.44 1.94 -1.67
C SER A 95 17.59 2.62 -2.76
N ALA A 96 16.81 3.62 -2.36
CA ALA A 96 16.03 4.43 -3.27
C ALA A 96 16.92 5.38 -4.08
N ALA A 97 16.41 5.82 -5.24
CA ALA A 97 17.11 6.80 -6.07
C ALA A 97 17.43 8.09 -5.28
N ALA A 98 18.49 8.76 -5.69
CA ALA A 98 18.96 9.99 -5.05
C ALA A 98 18.05 11.22 -5.28
N THR A 99 16.91 11.04 -5.92
CA THR A 99 15.89 12.06 -6.16
C THR A 99 14.63 11.69 -5.40
N GLY A 100 14.01 12.68 -4.76
CA GLY A 100 12.82 12.46 -3.95
C GLY A 100 13.13 12.28 -2.45
N THR A 101 12.08 12.15 -1.66
CA THR A 101 12.18 12.15 -0.19
C THR A 101 12.55 10.80 0.39
N MET A 102 12.13 9.71 -0.24
CA MET A 102 12.34 8.34 0.25
C MET A 102 13.83 7.97 0.41
N GLN A 103 14.76 8.71 -0.22
CA GLN A 103 16.19 8.53 0.04
C GLN A 103 16.57 8.68 1.52
N ALA A 104 15.78 9.44 2.30
CA ALA A 104 15.99 9.58 3.74
C ALA A 104 15.83 8.25 4.50
N MET A 105 15.14 7.29 3.90
CA MET A 105 14.92 5.95 4.43
C MET A 105 15.97 4.94 3.96
N ASN A 106 16.93 5.32 3.11
CA ASN A 106 17.97 4.42 2.61
C ASN A 106 18.73 3.76 3.75
N GLY A 107 18.91 2.44 3.63
CA GLY A 107 19.48 1.61 4.68
C GLY A 107 18.42 0.92 5.57
N SER A 108 17.12 1.24 5.41
CA SER A 108 16.05 0.46 6.04
C SER A 108 16.15 -1.00 5.63
N VAL A 109 15.98 -1.90 6.59
CA VAL A 109 16.08 -3.34 6.38
C VAL A 109 14.73 -3.98 6.57
N PHE A 110 14.20 -4.57 5.51
CA PHE A 110 12.93 -5.28 5.53
C PHE A 110 13.03 -6.63 6.24
N SER A 111 11.88 -7.18 6.61
CA SER A 111 11.78 -8.55 7.12
C SER A 111 12.43 -9.57 6.19
N PRO A 112 13.01 -10.65 6.72
CA PRO A 112 13.52 -11.73 5.88
C PRO A 112 12.50 -12.25 4.89
N GLY A 113 12.87 -12.31 3.62
CA GLY A 113 12.01 -12.74 2.52
C GLY A 113 11.20 -11.61 1.85
N PHE A 114 11.12 -10.42 2.44
CA PHE A 114 10.58 -9.26 1.76
C PHE A 114 11.67 -8.60 0.91
N ASN A 115 11.49 -8.64 -0.41
CA ASN A 115 12.40 -8.02 -1.36
C ASN A 115 11.61 -6.99 -2.17
N ALA A 116 11.65 -5.73 -1.74
CA ALA A 116 10.89 -4.65 -2.34
C ALA A 116 11.28 -4.44 -3.81
N THR A 117 10.32 -4.51 -4.71
CA THR A 117 10.50 -4.26 -6.14
C THR A 117 10.02 -2.87 -6.53
N PHE A 118 9.16 -2.30 -5.71
CA PHE A 118 8.54 -1.01 -5.94
C PHE A 118 8.24 -0.32 -4.61
N ALA A 119 8.28 1.01 -4.61
CA ALA A 119 7.75 1.81 -3.51
C ALA A 119 6.95 2.99 -4.05
N TYR A 120 5.95 3.38 -3.29
CA TYR A 120 5.12 4.54 -3.53
C TYR A 120 5.08 5.40 -2.27
N ASP A 121 5.31 6.68 -2.45
CA ASP A 121 5.22 7.68 -1.41
C ASP A 121 4.15 8.68 -1.80
N VAL A 122 3.29 9.02 -0.86
CA VAL A 122 2.29 10.07 -1.03
C VAL A 122 2.19 10.89 0.24
N ASN A 123 2.20 12.21 0.07
CA ASN A 123 1.96 13.14 1.17
C ASN A 123 0.91 14.18 0.80
N ASP A 124 0.21 14.64 1.81
CA ASP A 124 -0.68 15.79 1.74
C ASP A 124 0.01 16.99 2.41
N TYR A 125 0.22 18.05 1.65
CA TYR A 125 0.78 19.30 2.18
C TYR A 125 -0.02 20.51 1.73
N SER A 126 -0.56 21.24 2.69
CA SER A 126 -1.29 22.49 2.44
C SER A 126 -2.39 22.38 1.38
N GLY A 127 -3.09 21.27 1.32
CA GLY A 127 -4.19 21.06 0.40
C GLY A 127 -3.75 20.53 -0.98
N THR A 128 -2.59 19.94 -1.07
CA THR A 128 -2.11 19.35 -2.33
C THR A 128 -1.49 17.97 -2.06
N LEU A 129 -1.95 16.97 -2.77
CA LEU A 129 -1.31 15.65 -2.79
C LEU A 129 -0.08 15.69 -3.69
N TYR A 130 1.01 15.20 -3.16
CA TYR A 130 2.26 14.95 -3.90
C TYR A 130 2.56 13.48 -3.83
N SER A 131 3.12 12.91 -4.88
CA SER A 131 3.53 11.51 -4.85
C SER A 131 4.84 11.26 -5.58
N GLU A 132 5.50 10.20 -5.18
CA GLU A 132 6.72 9.71 -5.79
C GLU A 132 6.60 8.20 -6.03
N GLU A 133 7.06 7.76 -7.18
CA GLU A 133 7.11 6.36 -7.57
C GLU A 133 8.57 5.91 -7.68
N TYR A 134 8.91 4.77 -7.09
CA TYR A 134 10.26 4.22 -7.10
C TYR A 134 10.28 2.80 -7.64
N ASN A 135 10.95 2.61 -8.76
CA ASN A 135 11.31 1.27 -9.23
C ASN A 135 12.59 0.82 -8.52
N LEU A 136 12.45 -0.07 -7.56
CA LEU A 136 13.57 -0.52 -6.73
C LEU A 136 14.43 -1.58 -7.42
N ILE A 137 13.92 -2.23 -8.48
CA ILE A 137 14.74 -3.17 -9.28
C ILE A 137 15.80 -2.40 -10.07
N GLY A 138 15.45 -1.27 -10.65
CA GLY A 138 16.37 -0.47 -11.47
C GLY A 138 17.05 0.66 -10.70
N GLY A 139 16.71 0.88 -9.43
CA GLY A 139 17.19 2.03 -8.66
C GLY A 139 16.76 3.38 -9.25
N THR A 140 15.60 3.42 -9.89
CA THR A 140 15.01 4.60 -10.53
C THR A 140 13.74 5.02 -9.78
N GLY A 141 13.28 6.21 -10.06
CA GLY A 141 12.07 6.77 -9.47
C GLY A 141 12.31 8.15 -8.90
N GLY A 142 11.26 8.74 -8.38
CA GLY A 142 11.27 10.07 -7.80
C GLY A 142 9.96 10.78 -8.03
N TYR A 143 9.90 12.05 -7.67
CA TYR A 143 8.69 12.87 -7.70
C TYR A 143 8.01 12.88 -9.07
N VAL A 144 6.76 12.43 -9.12
CA VAL A 144 5.95 12.35 -10.33
C VAL A 144 5.00 13.53 -10.52
N GLY A 145 4.89 14.43 -9.57
CA GLY A 145 4.13 15.66 -9.68
C GLY A 145 3.07 15.84 -8.61
N SER A 146 2.46 17.01 -8.60
CA SER A 146 1.29 17.31 -7.78
C SER A 146 0.07 16.62 -8.40
N LEU A 147 -0.61 15.81 -7.62
CA LEU A 147 -1.68 14.95 -8.11
C LEU A 147 -3.10 15.45 -7.79
N GLY A 148 -3.24 16.63 -7.29
CA GLY A 148 -4.54 17.21 -6.98
C GLY A 148 -4.59 17.96 -5.67
N ASN A 149 -5.78 18.22 -5.16
CA ASN A 149 -5.99 18.95 -3.92
C ASN A 149 -6.30 17.98 -2.78
N SER A 150 -5.96 18.34 -1.55
CA SER A 150 -6.24 17.54 -0.36
C SER A 150 -7.67 17.74 0.18
N GLY A 151 -8.04 16.94 1.14
CA GLY A 151 -9.34 16.95 1.82
C GLY A 151 -10.17 15.71 1.53
N THR A 152 -11.35 15.65 2.07
CA THR A 152 -12.27 14.54 1.83
C THR A 152 -12.70 14.47 0.37
N GLY A 153 -12.60 13.31 -0.23
CA GLY A 153 -13.05 13.10 -1.61
C GLY A 153 -12.06 13.53 -2.66
N ILE A 154 -10.77 13.60 -2.34
CA ILE A 154 -9.73 13.96 -3.28
C ILE A 154 -9.20 12.79 -4.02
N TYR A 155 -8.94 13.06 -5.25
CA TYR A 155 -8.50 12.15 -6.24
C TYR A 155 -7.21 12.61 -6.91
N ALA A 156 -6.33 11.68 -7.17
CA ALA A 156 -5.11 11.89 -7.94
C ALA A 156 -4.76 10.65 -8.78
N GLY A 157 -4.07 10.83 -9.89
CA GLY A 157 -3.63 9.75 -10.76
C GLY A 157 -4.71 9.22 -11.70
N ILE A 158 -4.70 7.93 -11.97
CA ILE A 158 -5.67 7.25 -12.83
C ILE A 158 -6.71 6.56 -11.98
N ASP A 159 -7.94 7.03 -12.02
CA ASP A 159 -9.08 6.35 -11.42
C ASP A 159 -9.85 5.51 -12.43
N GLY A 160 -10.90 4.85 -11.94
CA GLY A 160 -11.83 4.12 -12.79
C GLY A 160 -12.63 5.00 -13.76
N THR A 161 -12.55 6.32 -13.65
CA THR A 161 -13.19 7.28 -14.55
C THR A 161 -12.29 7.70 -15.71
N GLY A 162 -11.04 7.24 -15.72
CA GLY A 162 -10.08 7.53 -16.77
C GLY A 162 -9.38 8.88 -16.64
N GLN A 163 -9.49 9.54 -15.50
CA GLN A 163 -8.72 10.75 -15.24
C GLN A 163 -7.27 10.37 -14.93
N SER A 164 -6.34 10.98 -15.63
CA SER A 164 -4.91 10.82 -15.41
C SER A 164 -4.29 12.18 -15.19
N THR A 165 -3.50 12.31 -14.14
CA THR A 165 -2.67 13.49 -13.92
C THR A 165 -1.21 13.16 -14.21
N ALA A 166 -0.48 12.68 -13.24
CA ALA A 166 0.90 12.27 -13.41
C ALA A 166 1.09 10.86 -12.80
N GLY A 167 2.07 10.12 -13.29
CA GLY A 167 2.35 8.76 -12.82
C GLY A 167 1.39 7.70 -13.35
N THR A 168 1.58 6.49 -12.91
CA THR A 168 0.83 5.29 -13.34
C THR A 168 -0.14 4.78 -12.28
N ILE A 169 -0.05 5.29 -11.06
CA ILE A 169 -0.84 4.86 -9.91
C ILE A 169 -1.99 5.84 -9.70
N GLY A 170 -3.20 5.29 -9.56
CA GLY A 170 -4.34 6.04 -9.07
C GLY A 170 -4.37 6.02 -7.55
N VAL A 171 -4.61 7.17 -6.94
CA VAL A 171 -4.82 7.30 -5.51
C VAL A 171 -6.03 8.17 -5.22
N TYR A 172 -6.80 7.79 -4.23
CA TYR A 172 -7.91 8.55 -3.69
C TYR A 172 -7.76 8.65 -2.19
N LEU A 173 -7.80 9.88 -1.67
CA LEU A 173 -7.72 10.15 -0.25
C LEU A 173 -9.11 10.52 0.30
N ASN A 174 -9.52 9.83 1.34
CA ASN A 174 -10.65 10.20 2.18
C ASN A 174 -10.22 9.99 3.62
N ASN A 175 -9.64 11.03 4.22
CA ASN A 175 -9.10 10.94 5.57
C ASN A 175 -10.16 10.47 6.57
N ASN A 176 -9.72 9.60 7.45
CA ASN A 176 -10.50 9.12 8.57
C ASN A 176 -10.71 10.27 9.58
N ASN A 177 -11.94 10.45 10.02
CA ASN A 177 -12.29 11.35 11.11
C ASN A 177 -12.39 10.63 12.45
N ALA A 178 -11.71 9.50 12.65
CA ALA A 178 -11.68 8.82 13.92
C ALA A 178 -10.97 9.69 14.98
N SER A 179 -11.65 9.97 16.04
CA SER A 179 -11.42 11.15 16.87
C SER A 179 -10.67 10.88 18.18
N THR A 180 -10.13 9.70 18.41
CA THR A 180 -9.55 9.39 19.72
C THR A 180 -8.12 8.91 19.59
N MET A 181 -7.20 9.86 19.74
CA MET A 181 -5.80 9.52 20.05
C MET A 181 -5.71 9.07 21.51
N GLY A 182 -5.28 7.84 21.71
CA GLY A 182 -4.80 7.38 23.01
C GLY A 182 -3.35 7.84 23.24
N ALA A 183 -2.77 7.39 24.36
CA ALA A 183 -1.34 7.60 24.57
C ALA A 183 -0.52 6.87 23.48
N ALA A 184 0.52 7.53 22.96
CA ALA A 184 1.39 6.98 21.93
C ALA A 184 1.90 5.57 22.31
N GLY A 185 1.75 4.62 21.41
CA GLY A 185 2.15 3.22 21.62
C GLY A 185 1.24 2.41 22.53
N ALA A 186 0.21 3.01 23.13
CA ALA A 186 -0.77 2.23 23.91
C ALA A 186 -1.58 1.32 23.00
N ALA A 187 -2.08 0.21 23.56
CA ALA A 187 -2.87 -0.75 22.80
C ALA A 187 -4.10 -0.11 22.12
N TYR A 188 -4.30 -0.45 20.87
CA TYR A 188 -5.42 -0.02 20.04
C TYR A 188 -6.12 -1.22 19.42
N SER A 189 -7.43 -1.19 19.36
CA SER A 189 -8.24 -2.30 18.81
C SER A 189 -9.33 -1.84 17.84
N GLY A 190 -9.36 -0.54 17.51
CA GLY A 190 -10.42 0.07 16.67
C GLY A 190 -10.19 -0.05 15.16
N GLY A 191 -9.02 -0.46 14.71
CA GLY A 191 -8.61 -0.35 13.31
C GLY A 191 -9.56 -1.01 12.30
N ALA A 192 -10.15 -2.15 12.65
CA ALA A 192 -11.11 -2.82 11.77
C ALA A 192 -12.43 -2.05 11.56
N SER A 193 -12.74 -1.06 12.38
CA SER A 193 -13.95 -0.24 12.27
C SER A 193 -13.76 1.00 11.42
N VAL A 194 -12.53 1.34 11.09
CA VAL A 194 -12.20 2.49 10.24
C VAL A 194 -12.40 2.11 8.79
N THR A 195 -13.20 2.92 8.10
CA THR A 195 -13.68 2.61 6.74
C THR A 195 -13.26 3.62 5.69
N THR A 196 -12.55 4.68 6.07
CA THR A 196 -12.02 5.70 5.18
C THR A 196 -10.50 5.74 5.23
N GLY A 197 -9.86 6.23 4.19
CA GLY A 197 -8.40 6.27 4.09
C GLY A 197 -7.89 6.46 2.66
N TYR A 198 -6.73 5.93 2.40
CA TYR A 198 -6.10 5.91 1.08
C TYR A 198 -6.51 4.67 0.30
N GLU A 199 -7.02 4.87 -0.89
CA GLU A 199 -7.32 3.81 -1.84
C GLU A 199 -6.44 3.96 -3.08
N LEU A 200 -5.70 2.89 -3.42
CA LEU A 200 -4.74 2.89 -4.50
C LEU A 200 -5.09 1.84 -5.55
N VAL A 201 -4.86 2.17 -6.81
CA VAL A 201 -4.85 1.21 -7.91
C VAL A 201 -3.48 1.25 -8.60
N ILE A 202 -2.80 0.13 -8.61
CA ILE A 202 -1.41 0.01 -9.03
C ILE A 202 -1.33 -1.05 -10.12
N PRO A 203 -0.95 -0.69 -11.37
CA PRO A 203 -0.77 -1.68 -12.42
C PRO A 203 0.29 -2.72 -12.02
N LEU A 204 -0.01 -4.00 -12.16
CA LEU A 204 0.94 -5.08 -11.85
C LEU A 204 2.24 -4.97 -12.65
N SER A 205 2.17 -4.40 -13.86
CA SER A 205 3.34 -4.15 -14.69
C SER A 205 4.31 -3.13 -14.08
N SER A 206 3.84 -2.22 -13.23
CA SER A 206 4.67 -1.18 -12.61
C SER A 206 5.48 -1.69 -11.42
N ILE A 207 5.03 -2.75 -10.77
CA ILE A 207 5.61 -3.23 -9.50
C ILE A 207 6.55 -4.43 -9.63
N GLY A 208 6.93 -4.81 -10.85
CA GLY A 208 7.72 -6.01 -11.06
C GLY A 208 6.98 -7.27 -10.59
N TYR A 209 5.72 -7.43 -11.01
CA TYR A 209 4.93 -8.59 -10.61
C TYR A 209 5.40 -9.86 -11.34
N GLY A 210 5.95 -10.80 -10.58
CA GLY A 210 6.43 -12.10 -11.06
C GLY A 210 5.39 -13.23 -11.01
N GLY A 211 4.17 -12.92 -10.60
CA GLY A 211 3.13 -13.91 -10.32
C GLY A 211 3.08 -14.32 -8.84
N GLY A 212 1.99 -14.94 -8.42
CA GLY A 212 1.80 -15.38 -7.04
C GLY A 212 1.35 -14.26 -6.10
N ASN A 213 1.64 -14.42 -4.83
CA ASN A 213 1.27 -13.47 -3.79
C ASN A 213 2.15 -12.22 -3.84
N ILE A 214 1.59 -11.08 -3.46
CA ILE A 214 2.29 -9.81 -3.30
C ILE A 214 2.41 -9.52 -1.81
N MET A 215 3.61 -9.19 -1.33
CA MET A 215 3.81 -8.71 0.03
C MET A 215 3.86 -7.18 0.04
N VAL A 216 3.27 -6.58 1.06
CA VAL A 216 3.17 -5.12 1.20
C VAL A 216 3.49 -4.73 2.63
N LEU A 217 4.29 -3.68 2.79
CA LEU A 217 4.51 -2.96 4.03
C LEU A 217 4.07 -1.51 3.81
N ALA A 218 3.35 -0.94 4.76
CA ALA A 218 3.02 0.48 4.76
C ALA A 218 3.48 1.12 6.07
N ASP A 219 3.95 2.37 6.00
CA ASP A 219 4.30 3.16 7.18
C ASP A 219 3.93 4.63 7.01
N VAL A 220 3.89 5.36 8.14
CA VAL A 220 3.75 6.81 8.20
C VAL A 220 5.07 7.43 8.60
N ASN A 221 5.49 8.43 7.84
CA ASN A 221 6.72 9.18 8.06
C ASN A 221 6.44 10.69 8.17
N GLY A 222 7.33 11.41 8.80
CA GLY A 222 7.27 12.87 8.87
C GLY A 222 7.77 13.54 7.59
N GLY A 223 7.67 14.85 7.53
CA GLY A 223 8.02 15.63 6.35
C GLY A 223 9.40 15.30 5.79
N GLY A 224 9.45 15.05 4.48
CA GLY A 224 10.66 14.67 3.77
C GLY A 224 11.20 13.29 4.16
N ASP A 225 10.33 12.38 4.62
CA ASP A 225 10.68 11.04 5.11
C ASP A 225 11.77 11.01 6.18
N GLY A 226 11.85 12.07 6.99
CA GLY A 226 12.96 12.28 7.92
C GLY A 226 12.72 11.75 9.32
N TYR A 227 11.52 11.28 9.67
CA TYR A 227 11.18 10.84 11.02
C TYR A 227 10.01 9.85 11.03
N LEU A 228 10.27 8.59 11.26
CA LEU A 228 9.26 7.53 11.26
C LEU A 228 8.34 7.60 12.49
N ALA A 229 7.06 7.55 12.24
CA ALA A 229 6.06 7.26 13.27
C ALA A 229 6.19 5.81 13.77
N ASN A 230 5.38 5.46 14.74
CA ASN A 230 5.20 4.06 15.14
C ASN A 230 4.06 3.37 14.36
N GLN A 231 3.63 3.98 13.27
CA GLN A 231 2.51 3.51 12.45
C GLN A 231 3.01 2.69 11.27
N PHE A 232 2.82 1.39 11.38
CA PHE A 232 3.13 0.41 10.34
C PHE A 232 1.92 -0.52 10.14
N LEU A 233 1.80 -1.08 8.97
CA LEU A 233 0.88 -2.19 8.70
C LEU A 233 1.69 -3.38 8.12
N PRO A 234 1.73 -4.48 8.90
CA PRO A 234 1.07 -4.75 10.20
C PRO A 234 1.52 -3.81 11.32
N GLY A 235 0.68 -3.70 12.39
CA GLY A 235 1.01 -2.87 13.54
C GLY A 235 2.16 -3.41 14.38
N LEU A 236 2.99 -2.53 14.90
CA LEU A 236 4.11 -2.85 15.78
C LEU A 236 3.62 -3.33 17.16
N ALA A 237 4.53 -3.88 17.95
CA ALA A 237 4.23 -4.37 19.29
C ALA A 237 3.73 -3.24 20.21
N VAL A 238 2.77 -3.56 21.09
CA VAL A 238 2.27 -2.64 22.13
C VAL A 238 3.43 -2.11 22.97
N GLY A 239 3.43 -0.81 23.21
CA GLY A 239 4.51 -0.09 23.91
C GLY A 239 5.55 0.54 22.98
N THR A 240 5.47 0.32 21.66
CA THR A 240 6.39 0.94 20.70
C THR A 240 6.02 2.40 20.48
N GLY A 241 6.92 3.31 20.82
CA GLY A 241 6.85 4.72 20.47
C GLY A 241 7.29 4.96 19.03
N ASN A 242 7.32 6.22 18.59
CA ASN A 242 7.84 6.57 17.28
C ASN A 242 9.24 5.98 17.07
N VAL A 243 9.46 5.40 15.90
CA VAL A 243 10.76 4.83 15.51
C VAL A 243 11.80 5.94 15.35
N GLY A 244 11.36 7.09 14.89
CA GLY A 244 12.16 8.32 14.88
C GLY A 244 13.08 8.45 13.68
N GLY A 245 13.93 9.48 13.76
CA GLY A 245 15.01 9.72 12.81
C GLY A 245 16.28 9.05 13.33
N GLY A 246 16.70 7.96 12.75
CA GLY A 246 17.84 7.19 13.27
C GLY A 246 18.89 6.84 12.23
N GLY A 247 18.71 7.30 11.02
CA GLY A 247 19.57 6.87 9.92
C GLY A 247 20.69 7.84 9.57
N PRO A 248 21.78 7.35 8.96
CA PRO A 248 22.89 8.15 8.53
C PRO A 248 22.65 8.82 7.16
N TYR A 249 21.46 9.36 6.91
CA TYR A 249 21.29 10.16 5.71
C TYR A 249 22.14 11.43 5.80
N THR A 250 23.15 11.55 4.94
CA THR A 250 24.17 12.61 5.01
C THR A 250 23.72 13.94 4.40
N GLY A 251 22.52 14.04 3.85
CA GLY A 251 21.96 15.26 3.22
C GLY A 251 20.78 15.87 3.96
N GLY A 252 20.38 15.32 5.12
CA GLY A 252 19.21 15.76 5.90
C GLY A 252 18.96 14.84 7.08
N SER A 253 17.76 14.89 7.65
CA SER A 253 17.33 13.91 8.63
C SER A 253 17.03 12.60 7.93
N GLY A 254 17.60 11.48 8.42
CA GLY A 254 17.30 10.14 7.92
C GLY A 254 16.34 9.43 8.85
N SER A 255 15.49 8.60 8.30
CA SER A 255 14.64 7.69 9.07
C SER A 255 14.84 6.27 8.56
N GLN A 256 15.19 5.37 9.42
CA GLN A 256 15.43 3.97 9.06
C GLN A 256 14.71 3.05 10.02
N PHE A 257 14.17 1.97 9.49
CA PHE A 257 13.71 0.84 10.28
C PHE A 257 14.60 -0.39 10.03
N ASN A 258 14.60 -1.31 10.96
CA ASN A 258 15.31 -2.58 10.79
C ASN A 258 14.44 -3.74 11.29
N PHE A 259 13.87 -4.48 10.35
CA PHE A 259 13.07 -5.68 10.60
C PHE A 259 13.83 -6.98 10.29
N ALA A 260 15.16 -6.95 10.22
CA ALA A 260 15.97 -8.15 9.97
C ALA A 260 15.68 -9.29 10.98
N ASN A 261 15.37 -8.92 12.23
CA ASN A 261 15.07 -9.85 13.30
C ASN A 261 13.58 -9.94 13.63
N THR A 262 12.72 -9.33 12.81
CA THR A 262 11.26 -9.31 12.99
C THR A 262 10.59 -9.93 11.75
N PRO A 263 10.54 -11.26 11.66
CA PRO A 263 9.91 -11.92 10.51
C PRO A 263 8.41 -11.60 10.44
N GLY A 264 7.93 -11.29 9.22
CA GLY A 264 6.50 -11.11 8.97
C GLY A 264 6.00 -9.67 9.13
N GLU A 265 6.89 -8.67 9.21
CA GLU A 265 6.50 -7.26 9.20
C GLU A 265 6.09 -6.83 7.77
N TYR A 266 5.03 -7.45 7.27
CA TYR A 266 4.34 -7.19 6.01
C TYR A 266 3.01 -7.95 5.98
N PHE A 267 2.07 -7.50 5.20
CA PHE A 267 0.87 -8.28 4.88
C PHE A 267 0.93 -8.83 3.46
N THR A 268 0.10 -9.84 3.19
CA THR A 268 0.12 -10.54 1.91
C THR A 268 -1.22 -10.39 1.19
N VAL A 269 -1.16 -9.92 -0.05
CA VAL A 269 -2.29 -9.94 -0.97
C VAL A 269 -2.19 -11.20 -1.83
N SER A 270 -3.14 -12.12 -1.65
CA SER A 270 -3.13 -13.39 -2.34
C SER A 270 -3.50 -13.26 -3.81
N ALA A 271 -2.75 -13.95 -4.67
CA ALA A 271 -3.17 -14.15 -6.05
C ALA A 271 -4.39 -15.09 -6.06
N VAL A 272 -5.53 -14.57 -6.48
CA VAL A 272 -6.69 -15.40 -6.76
C VAL A 272 -6.58 -15.87 -8.20
N PRO A 273 -6.56 -17.20 -8.49
CA PRO A 273 -6.59 -17.68 -9.86
C PRO A 273 -7.82 -17.09 -10.57
N GLU A 274 -7.62 -16.39 -11.66
CA GLU A 274 -8.74 -15.87 -12.42
C GLU A 274 -9.61 -17.02 -12.92
N PRO A 275 -10.94 -16.90 -12.91
CA PRO A 275 -11.86 -17.96 -13.34
C PRO A 275 -11.58 -18.47 -14.76
N ALA A 276 -11.02 -17.65 -15.64
CA ALA A 276 -10.56 -18.07 -16.96
C ALA A 276 -9.43 -19.09 -16.90
N SER A 277 -8.49 -18.95 -15.96
CA SER A 277 -7.41 -19.91 -15.75
C SER A 277 -7.94 -21.26 -15.22
N MET A 278 -8.94 -21.21 -14.34
CA MET A 278 -9.64 -22.41 -13.83
C MET A 278 -10.46 -23.10 -14.93
N ALA A 279 -11.12 -22.32 -15.79
CA ALA A 279 -11.85 -22.86 -16.95
C ALA A 279 -10.90 -23.55 -17.94
N MET A 280 -9.76 -22.95 -18.24
CA MET A 280 -8.74 -23.53 -19.13
C MET A 280 -8.16 -24.83 -18.59
N LEU A 281 -7.89 -24.90 -17.28
CA LEU A 281 -7.45 -26.13 -16.60
C LEU A 281 -8.54 -27.22 -16.67
N GLY A 282 -9.79 -26.83 -16.46
CA GLY A 282 -10.95 -27.74 -16.61
C GLY A 282 -11.08 -28.29 -18.04
N PHE A 283 -10.92 -27.45 -19.06
CA PHE A 283 -10.96 -27.88 -20.47
C PHE A 283 -9.78 -28.78 -20.85
N ALA A 284 -8.58 -28.48 -20.38
CA ALA A 284 -7.40 -29.32 -20.63
C ALA A 284 -7.55 -30.70 -19.98
N GLY A 285 -8.10 -30.77 -18.75
CA GLY A 285 -8.41 -32.01 -18.09
C GLY A 285 -9.46 -32.84 -18.81
N LEU A 286 -10.52 -32.19 -19.31
CA LEU A 286 -11.62 -32.88 -20.03
C LEU A 286 -11.15 -33.42 -21.38
N THR A 287 -10.32 -32.67 -22.10
CA THR A 287 -9.74 -33.12 -23.38
C THR A 287 -8.78 -34.29 -23.20
N ALA A 288 -7.98 -34.29 -22.13
CA ALA A 288 -7.10 -35.41 -21.79
C ALA A 288 -7.90 -36.68 -21.44
N LEU A 289 -8.97 -36.55 -20.68
CA LEU A 289 -9.86 -37.66 -20.34
C LEU A 289 -10.57 -38.27 -21.57
N LEU A 290 -11.02 -37.43 -22.51
CA LEU A 290 -11.62 -37.85 -23.77
C LEU A 290 -10.62 -38.55 -24.68
N ALA A 291 -9.35 -38.08 -24.71
CA ALA A 291 -8.30 -38.75 -25.48
C ALA A 291 -7.92 -40.12 -24.94
N ILE A 292 -7.94 -40.32 -23.62
CA ILE A 292 -7.70 -41.62 -22.98
C ILE A 292 -8.85 -42.62 -23.27
N ARG A 293 -10.12 -42.15 -23.27
CA ARG A 293 -11.28 -42.98 -23.59
C ARG A 293 -11.33 -43.46 -25.04
N ARG A 294 -10.73 -42.73 -25.97
CA ARG A 294 -10.67 -43.12 -27.39
C ARG A 294 -9.58 -44.15 -27.73
N ARG A 295 -8.71 -44.47 -26.76
CA ARG A 295 -7.61 -45.44 -26.96
C ARG A 295 -7.92 -46.81 -26.35
N LYS A 296 -9.10 -47.00 -25.79
CA LYS A 296 -9.67 -48.29 -25.38
C LYS A 296 -10.81 -48.68 -26.34
#